data_a8fc398ac2ebcafcff933cf0233263ee
#
_entry.id   a8fc398ac2ebcafcff933cf0233263ee
#
_cell.length_a   1.000
_cell.length_b   1.000
_cell.length_c   1.000
_cell.angle_alpha   90.00
_cell.angle_beta   90.00
_cell.angle_gamma   90.00
#
_symmetry.space_group_name_H-M   'P 1'
#
loop_
_entity.id
_entity.type
_entity.pdbx_description
1 polymer ?
#
loop_
_entity_poly.entity_id
_entity_poly.type
_entity_poly.pdbx_seq_one_letter_code
_entity_poly.pdbx_strand_id
1 'polypeptide(L)' 'MLVLVSYDVAMNDERGPKRLRRVAKTCQNYGQRVQYSVFECIVDPTQWTVLRERLIKEIN' A
#
# COMPACT_ATOMS: atom_id res chain seq x y z
N MET A 1 8.43 8.03 -10.88
CA MET A 1 9.20 6.80 -10.57
C MET A 1 8.25 5.66 -10.23
N LEU A 2 8.70 4.46 -10.49
CA LEU A 2 7.92 3.26 -10.19
C LEU A 2 8.26 2.76 -8.80
N VAL A 3 7.23 2.54 -7.97
CA VAL A 3 7.37 2.01 -6.62
C VAL A 3 6.52 0.77 -6.48
N LEU A 4 7.11 -0.32 -6.03
CA LEU A 4 6.36 -1.53 -5.70
C LEU A 4 6.15 -1.57 -4.20
N VAL A 5 4.88 -1.70 -3.81
CA VAL A 5 4.49 -1.82 -2.41
C VAL A 5 4.01 -3.23 -2.16
N SER A 6 4.68 -3.93 -1.25
CA SER A 6 4.28 -5.28 -0.84
C SER A 6 3.88 -5.25 0.63
N TYR A 7 2.73 -5.78 0.95
CA TYR A 7 2.24 -5.83 2.32
C TYR A 7 1.94 -7.27 2.73
N ASP A 8 2.71 -7.77 3.69
CA ASP A 8 2.52 -9.14 4.20
C ASP A 8 1.43 -9.16 5.25
N VAL A 9 0.44 -10.02 5.04
CA VAL A 9 -0.67 -10.19 5.98
C VAL A 9 -0.37 -11.42 6.84
N ALA A 10 -0.26 -11.21 8.16
CA ALA A 10 -0.13 -12.33 9.10
C ALA A 10 -1.43 -13.11 9.14
N MET A 11 -1.36 -14.41 8.92
CA MET A 11 -2.55 -15.29 8.85
C MET A 11 -3.36 -15.29 10.14
N ASN A 12 -2.69 -15.07 11.27
CA ASN A 12 -3.31 -15.07 12.59
C ASN A 12 -3.61 -13.67 13.15
N ASP A 13 -3.45 -12.63 12.33
CA ASP A 13 -3.74 -11.26 12.75
C ASP A 13 -5.09 -10.83 12.19
N GLU A 14 -6.06 -10.62 13.07
CA GLU A 14 -7.41 -10.20 12.71
C GLU A 14 -7.43 -8.84 12.00
N ARG A 15 -6.42 -8.01 12.25
CA ARG A 15 -6.33 -6.67 11.66
C ARG A 15 -5.70 -6.69 10.28
N GLY A 16 -5.01 -7.77 9.92
CA GLY A 16 -4.30 -7.87 8.67
C GLY A 16 -5.17 -7.63 7.44
N PRO A 17 -6.33 -8.30 7.29
CA PRO A 17 -7.20 -8.08 6.14
C PRO A 17 -7.71 -6.66 6.01
N LYS A 18 -8.04 -6.01 7.12
CA LYS A 18 -8.49 -4.61 7.11
C LYS A 18 -7.36 -3.66 6.71
N ARG A 19 -6.16 -3.91 7.24
CA ARG A 19 -4.98 -3.11 6.88
C ARG A 19 -4.64 -3.26 5.40
N LEU A 20 -4.67 -4.49 4.90
CA LEU A 20 -4.44 -4.75 3.49
C LEU A 20 -5.44 -4.01 2.61
N ARG A 21 -6.71 -3.99 2.99
CA ARG A 21 -7.74 -3.26 2.25
C ARG A 21 -7.44 -1.77 2.20
N ARG A 22 -6.99 -1.19 3.30
CA ARG A 22 -6.62 0.22 3.38
C ARG A 22 -5.38 0.53 2.55
N VAL A 23 -4.36 -0.33 2.64
CA VAL A 23 -3.15 -0.22 1.83
C VAL A 23 -3.51 -0.29 0.35
N ALA A 24 -4.36 -1.25 -0.03
CA ALA A 24 -4.81 -1.39 -1.41
C ALA A 24 -5.51 -0.13 -1.90
N LYS A 25 -6.43 0.39 -1.11
CA LYS A 25 -7.18 1.60 -1.48
C LYS A 25 -6.26 2.80 -1.67
N THR A 26 -5.28 2.96 -0.79
CA THR A 26 -4.31 4.04 -0.87
C THR A 26 -3.43 3.88 -2.12
N CYS A 27 -2.91 2.69 -2.36
CA CYS A 27 -2.03 2.43 -3.51
C CYS A 27 -2.77 2.57 -4.84
N GLN A 28 -4.04 2.20 -4.90
CA GLN A 28 -4.83 2.29 -6.14
C GLN A 28 -5.05 3.73 -6.60
N ASN A 29 -4.88 4.71 -5.73
CA ASN A 29 -4.92 6.13 -6.12
C ASN A 29 -3.69 6.52 -6.95
N TYR A 30 -2.62 5.72 -6.91
CA TYR A 30 -1.36 6.02 -7.59
C TYR A 30 -0.96 4.96 -8.61
N GLY A 31 -1.71 3.88 -8.69
CA GLY A 31 -1.37 2.79 -9.60
C GLY A 31 -2.37 1.65 -9.53
N GLN A 32 -1.87 0.42 -9.55
CA GLN A 32 -2.73 -0.75 -9.64
C GLN A 32 -2.23 -1.90 -8.77
N ARG A 33 -3.17 -2.78 -8.39
CA ARG A 33 -2.85 -4.04 -7.73
C ARG A 33 -2.36 -5.02 -8.78
N VAL A 34 -1.15 -5.56 -8.59
CA VAL A 34 -0.58 -6.56 -9.53
C VAL A 34 -0.65 -7.97 -8.96
N GLN A 35 -0.69 -8.11 -7.64
CA GLN A 35 -0.95 -9.36 -6.95
C GLN A 35 -1.80 -9.03 -5.71
N TYR A 36 -2.27 -10.06 -5.00
CA TYR A 36 -3.16 -9.87 -3.86
C TYR A 36 -2.66 -8.81 -2.87
N SER A 37 -1.37 -8.85 -2.54
CA SER A 37 -0.77 -7.93 -1.60
C SER A 37 0.40 -7.15 -2.18
N VAL A 38 0.44 -7.01 -3.52
CA VAL A 38 1.50 -6.25 -4.20
C VAL A 38 0.87 -5.21 -5.12
N PHE A 39 1.36 -4.00 -5.02
CA PHE A 39 0.82 -2.85 -5.74
C PHE A 39 1.94 -2.13 -6.49
N GLU A 40 1.65 -1.73 -7.72
CA GLU A 40 2.55 -0.96 -8.54
C GLU A 40 2.05 0.48 -8.59
N CYS A 41 2.87 1.42 -8.11
CA CYS A 41 2.51 2.83 -8.03
C CYS A 41 3.47 3.66 -8.87
N ILE A 42 2.92 4.58 -9.66
CA ILE A 42 3.71 5.53 -10.45
C ILE A 42 3.56 6.90 -9.81
N VAL A 43 4.65 7.41 -9.25
CA VAL A 43 4.62 8.64 -8.45
C VAL A 43 5.86 9.48 -8.73
N ASP A 44 5.73 10.80 -8.54
CA ASP A 44 6.90 11.67 -8.47
C ASP A 44 7.43 11.71 -7.02
N PRO A 45 8.58 12.34 -6.75
CA PRO A 45 9.13 12.37 -5.39
C PRO A 45 8.19 12.99 -4.35
N THR A 46 7.42 14.01 -4.72
CA THR A 46 6.46 14.65 -3.81
C THR A 46 5.31 13.70 -3.50
N GLN A 47 4.75 13.05 -4.52
CA GLN A 47 3.69 12.05 -4.34
C GLN A 47 4.19 10.86 -3.52
N TRP A 48 5.44 10.44 -3.74
CA TRP A 48 6.03 9.35 -2.98
C TRP A 48 6.07 9.67 -1.48
N THR A 49 6.46 10.90 -1.13
CA THR A 49 6.49 11.33 0.27
C THR A 49 5.10 11.22 0.91
N VAL A 50 4.07 11.70 0.21
CA VAL A 50 2.69 11.63 0.67
C VAL A 50 2.21 10.18 0.79
N LEU A 51 2.47 9.37 -0.24
CA LEU A 51 2.08 7.96 -0.25
C LEU A 51 2.73 7.20 0.90
N ARG A 52 4.02 7.40 1.10
CA ARG A 52 4.76 6.74 2.16
C ARG A 52 4.20 7.07 3.54
N GLU A 53 3.91 8.33 3.80
CA GLU A 53 3.34 8.76 5.08
C GLU A 53 1.96 8.15 5.31
N ARG A 54 1.13 8.09 4.28
CA ARG A 54 -0.19 7.46 4.37
C ARG A 54 -0.09 5.98 4.68
N LEU A 55 0.82 5.28 3.99
CA LEU A 55 1.02 3.84 4.22
C LEU A 55 1.47 3.58 5.67
N ILE A 56 2.38 4.39 6.18
CA ILE A 56 2.85 4.25 7.56
C ILE A 56 1.67 4.41 8.54
N LYS A 57 0.80 5.37 8.31
CA LYS A 57 -0.39 5.56 9.15
C LYS A 57 -1.36 4.38 9.07
N GLU A 58 -1.51 3.78 7.89
CA GLU A 58 -2.43 2.67 7.71
C GLU A 58 -2.00 1.40 8.44
N ILE A 59 -0.69 1.20 8.63
CA ILE A 59 -0.15 -0.01 9.22
C ILE A 59 0.26 0.14 10.68
N ASN A 60 0.20 1.33 11.23
CA ASN A 60 0.54 1.58 12.65
C ASN A 60 -0.69 1.62 13.53
#